data_fa1bea00f1d0ac1fc1c90189ba384666
#
_entry.id   fa1bea00f1d0ac1fc1c90189ba384666
#
_cell.length_a   1.000
_cell.length_b   1.000
_cell.length_c   1.000
_cell.angle_alpha   90.00
_cell.angle_beta   90.00
_cell.angle_gamma   90.00
#
_symmetry.space_group_name_H-M   'P 1'
#
loop_
_entity.id
_entity.type
_entity.pdbx_description
1 polymer ?
#
loop_
_entity_poly.entity_id
_entity_poly.type
_entity_poly.pdbx_seq_one_letter_code
_entity_poly.pdbx_strand_id
1 'polypeptide(L)'
;MLCLALVACGDNAPKVIDGNDVGSALDEQAIEAGIMPDPDEIEFAGRFETRSELGTDKFCAVESGADFDIGFMSNSGADSKCEGRGTATVEGDKVSVVLSGKGDCKFEARYDGIELRFPGAIPDGCASYCTPRASFSATHYFMIQPGDEAARGTLGRDIERLCP
;
A
#
# COMPACT_ATOMS: atom_id res chain seq x y z
N MET A 1 -30.17 -26.68 65.68
CA MET A 1 -29.33 -25.52 65.45
C MET A 1 -28.54 -25.79 64.15
N LEU A 2 -29.00 -25.21 63.08
CA LEU A 2 -28.41 -25.44 61.72
C LEU A 2 -27.67 -24.15 61.33
N CYS A 3 -26.31 -24.18 61.26
CA CYS A 3 -25.50 -23.07 60.82
C CYS A 3 -25.38 -23.14 59.30
N LEU A 4 -25.99 -22.18 58.57
CA LEU A 4 -25.70 -21.93 57.18
C LEU A 4 -24.40 -21.12 57.07
N ALA A 5 -23.40 -21.69 56.42
CA ALA A 5 -22.21 -20.97 56.01
C ALA A 5 -22.48 -20.27 54.64
N LEU A 6 -22.51 -18.96 54.65
CA LEU A 6 -22.52 -18.13 53.42
C LEU A 6 -21.12 -18.12 52.81
N VAL A 7 -20.97 -18.72 51.64
CA VAL A 7 -19.76 -18.58 50.82
C VAL A 7 -19.84 -17.25 50.09
N ALA A 8 -18.95 -16.32 50.42
CA ALA A 8 -18.79 -15.07 49.70
C ALA A 8 -18.19 -15.35 48.33
N CYS A 9 -18.91 -15.01 47.24
CA CYS A 9 -18.37 -14.92 45.90
C CYS A 9 -17.33 -13.78 45.87
N GLY A 10 -16.10 -14.15 45.58
CA GLY A 10 -15.03 -13.17 45.36
C GLY A 10 -15.33 -12.25 44.16
N ASP A 11 -15.07 -10.97 44.34
CA ASP A 11 -15.12 -9.92 43.33
C ASP A 11 -14.08 -10.20 42.22
N ASN A 12 -14.45 -10.96 41.21
CA ASN A 12 -13.81 -10.91 39.91
C ASN A 12 -14.56 -9.92 39.05
N ALA A 13 -14.32 -8.63 39.25
CA ALA A 13 -14.74 -7.62 38.28
C ALA A 13 -14.05 -7.91 36.93
N PRO A 14 -14.76 -7.99 35.82
CA PRO A 14 -14.15 -8.18 34.54
C PRO A 14 -13.23 -6.99 34.28
N LYS A 15 -11.94 -7.28 34.02
CA LYS A 15 -10.96 -6.28 33.59
C LYS A 15 -11.51 -5.65 32.32
N VAL A 16 -11.76 -4.35 32.33
CA VAL A 16 -12.13 -3.61 31.12
C VAL A 16 -10.91 -3.68 30.21
N ILE A 17 -11.00 -4.46 29.16
CA ILE A 17 -9.98 -4.52 28.13
C ILE A 17 -10.22 -3.30 27.24
N ASP A 18 -9.26 -2.39 27.17
CA ASP A 18 -9.32 -1.25 26.24
C ASP A 18 -9.47 -1.80 24.81
N GLY A 19 -10.40 -1.25 24.03
CA GLY A 19 -10.72 -1.75 22.69
C GLY A 19 -9.54 -1.79 21.71
N ASN A 20 -8.48 -1.04 21.99
CA ASN A 20 -7.22 -1.06 21.22
C ASN A 20 -6.39 -2.34 21.49
N ASP A 21 -6.37 -2.84 22.73
CA ASP A 21 -5.61 -4.07 23.07
C ASP A 21 -6.21 -5.34 22.45
N VAL A 22 -7.54 -5.35 22.23
CA VAL A 22 -8.21 -6.52 21.62
C VAL A 22 -7.92 -6.58 20.12
N GLY A 23 -7.83 -5.42 19.45
CA GLY A 23 -7.48 -5.34 18.04
C GLY A 23 -6.09 -5.89 17.77
N SER A 24 -5.08 -5.40 18.49
CA SER A 24 -3.69 -5.83 18.33
C SER A 24 -3.47 -7.33 18.60
N ALA A 25 -4.15 -7.89 19.60
CA ALA A 25 -4.03 -9.31 19.91
C ALA A 25 -4.68 -10.23 18.85
N LEU A 26 -5.73 -9.75 18.18
CA LEU A 26 -6.35 -10.49 17.08
C LEU A 26 -5.49 -10.41 15.81
N ASP A 27 -4.88 -9.26 15.54
CA ASP A 27 -3.98 -9.06 14.42
C ASP A 27 -2.74 -9.93 14.55
N GLU A 28 -2.10 -9.98 15.75
CA GLU A 28 -0.98 -10.88 16.02
C GLU A 28 -1.34 -12.36 15.80
N GLN A 29 -2.51 -12.80 16.25
CA GLN A 29 -2.96 -14.18 16.03
C GLN A 29 -3.25 -14.47 14.55
N ALA A 30 -3.74 -13.49 13.80
CA ALA A 30 -4.00 -13.62 12.37
C ALA A 30 -2.68 -13.70 11.55
N ILE A 31 -1.66 -12.95 11.97
CA ILE A 31 -0.32 -12.98 11.40
C ILE A 31 0.34 -14.33 11.70
N GLU A 32 0.35 -14.78 12.96
CA GLU A 32 0.90 -16.09 13.36
C GLU A 32 0.22 -17.27 12.65
N ALA A 33 -1.08 -17.13 12.37
CA ALA A 33 -1.85 -18.13 11.63
C ALA A 33 -1.66 -18.05 10.09
N GLY A 34 -0.90 -17.07 9.58
CA GLY A 34 -0.69 -16.83 8.15
C GLY A 34 -1.95 -16.34 7.41
N ILE A 35 -2.93 -15.80 8.13
CA ILE A 35 -4.18 -15.26 7.57
C ILE A 35 -3.95 -13.82 7.11
N MET A 36 -3.07 -13.08 7.80
CA MET A 36 -2.64 -11.73 7.44
C MET A 36 -1.13 -11.72 7.21
N PRO A 37 -0.62 -10.92 6.25
CA PRO A 37 0.81 -10.71 6.09
C PRO A 37 1.37 -10.00 7.32
N ASP A 38 2.58 -10.37 7.72
CA ASP A 38 3.32 -9.67 8.76
C ASP A 38 3.70 -8.26 8.25
N PRO A 39 3.28 -7.17 8.91
CA PRO A 39 3.63 -5.83 8.48
C PRO A 39 5.15 -5.53 8.53
N ASP A 40 5.91 -6.31 9.31
CA ASP A 40 7.37 -6.19 9.38
C ASP A 40 8.09 -7.03 8.30
N GLU A 41 7.38 -7.94 7.62
CA GLU A 41 7.89 -8.79 6.53
C GLU A 41 7.25 -8.49 5.17
N ILE A 42 6.54 -7.37 5.03
CA ILE A 42 5.86 -6.99 3.79
C ILE A 42 6.90 -6.66 2.70
N GLU A 43 6.99 -7.52 1.69
CA GLU A 43 7.79 -7.26 0.51
C GLU A 43 7.11 -6.22 -0.39
N PHE A 44 7.76 -5.07 -0.59
CA PHE A 44 7.25 -4.00 -1.46
C PHE A 44 7.91 -4.00 -2.85
N ALA A 45 9.10 -4.61 -2.97
CA ALA A 45 9.76 -4.76 -4.28
C ALA A 45 8.93 -5.69 -5.17
N GLY A 46 8.65 -5.27 -6.41
CA GLY A 46 7.91 -6.10 -7.33
C GLY A 46 7.15 -5.36 -8.41
N ARG A 47 6.37 -6.14 -9.16
CA ARG A 47 5.45 -5.69 -10.20
C ARG A 47 4.01 -5.76 -9.72
N PHE A 48 3.29 -4.66 -9.92
CA PHE A 48 1.89 -4.52 -9.57
C PHE A 48 1.06 -4.15 -10.80
N GLU A 49 -0.17 -4.63 -10.86
CA GLU A 49 -1.10 -4.34 -11.95
C GLU A 49 -2.54 -4.21 -11.44
N THR A 50 -3.31 -3.38 -12.13
CA THR A 50 -4.77 -3.38 -12.10
C THR A 50 -5.30 -3.36 -13.51
N ARG A 51 -6.26 -4.21 -13.83
CA ARG A 51 -6.87 -4.30 -15.16
C ARG A 51 -8.26 -3.73 -15.15
N SER A 52 -8.55 -2.90 -16.14
CA SER A 52 -9.87 -2.33 -16.39
C SER A 52 -10.19 -2.35 -17.89
N GLU A 53 -11.38 -1.94 -18.28
CA GLU A 53 -11.74 -1.74 -19.67
C GLU A 53 -10.92 -0.64 -20.36
N LEU A 54 -10.34 0.27 -19.58
CA LEU A 54 -9.50 1.38 -20.08
C LEU A 54 -8.04 0.97 -20.32
N GLY A 55 -7.65 -0.21 -19.84
CA GLY A 55 -6.31 -0.75 -19.99
C GLY A 55 -5.77 -1.37 -18.71
N THR A 56 -4.47 -1.60 -18.68
CA THR A 56 -3.76 -2.12 -17.51
C THR A 56 -2.95 -1.01 -16.87
N ASP A 57 -3.31 -0.65 -15.65
CA ASP A 57 -2.51 0.21 -14.80
C ASP A 57 -1.37 -0.60 -14.21
N LYS A 58 -0.20 0.00 -14.09
CA LYS A 58 1.02 -0.67 -13.66
C LYS A 58 1.77 0.16 -12.65
N PHE A 59 2.35 -0.52 -11.69
CA PHE A 59 3.29 0.05 -10.74
C PHE A 59 4.44 -0.94 -10.56
N CYS A 60 5.62 -0.45 -10.29
CA CYS A 60 6.78 -1.26 -9.93
C CYS A 60 7.60 -0.56 -8.84
N ALA A 61 8.25 -1.34 -8.00
CA ALA A 61 9.19 -0.89 -7.00
C ALA A 61 10.44 -1.79 -7.01
N VAL A 62 11.62 -1.18 -7.04
CA VAL A 62 12.93 -1.83 -7.01
C VAL A 62 13.66 -1.32 -5.78
N GLU A 63 14.29 -2.21 -5.02
CA GLU A 63 15.09 -1.82 -3.85
C GLU A 63 16.23 -0.87 -4.23
N SER A 64 16.39 0.20 -3.48
CA SER A 64 17.40 1.25 -3.66
C SER A 64 17.93 1.72 -2.29
N GLY A 65 18.75 0.89 -1.65
CA GLY A 65 19.23 1.13 -0.29
C GLY A 65 18.15 0.94 0.77
N ALA A 66 17.76 2.01 1.47
CA ALA A 66 16.67 2.00 2.45
C ALA A 66 15.30 2.39 1.83
N ASP A 67 15.31 2.84 0.58
CA ASP A 67 14.14 3.30 -0.17
C ASP A 67 13.90 2.40 -1.39
N PHE A 68 12.94 2.77 -2.21
CA PHE A 68 12.62 2.09 -3.46
C PHE A 68 12.62 3.07 -4.62
N ASP A 69 13.23 2.68 -5.74
CA ASP A 69 13.00 3.33 -7.02
C ASP A 69 11.68 2.82 -7.60
N ILE A 70 10.77 3.73 -7.91
CA ILE A 70 9.42 3.39 -8.35
C ILE A 70 9.09 3.94 -9.72
N GLY A 71 8.16 3.26 -10.38
CA GLY A 71 7.50 3.76 -11.59
C GLY A 71 6.03 3.38 -11.61
N PHE A 72 5.21 4.23 -12.21
CA PHE A 72 3.79 3.95 -12.35
C PHE A 72 3.25 4.39 -13.72
N MET A 73 2.17 3.74 -14.12
CA MET A 73 1.35 4.10 -15.26
C MET A 73 -0.11 3.86 -14.92
N SER A 74 -0.96 4.85 -15.17
CA SER A 74 -2.42 4.76 -15.02
C SER A 74 -3.10 5.20 -16.31
N ASN A 75 -4.07 4.41 -16.78
CA ASN A 75 -4.82 4.65 -18.00
C ASN A 75 -6.21 5.18 -17.68
N SER A 76 -6.58 6.27 -18.33
CA SER A 76 -7.91 6.89 -18.22
C SER A 76 -8.65 6.90 -19.55
N GLY A 77 -8.18 6.10 -20.52
CA GLY A 77 -8.71 6.00 -21.88
C GLY A 77 -7.60 5.84 -22.93
N ALA A 78 -7.97 5.78 -24.20
CA ALA A 78 -7.03 5.48 -25.29
C ALA A 78 -5.84 6.46 -25.36
N ASP A 79 -6.11 7.75 -25.18
CA ASP A 79 -5.10 8.83 -25.27
C ASP A 79 -4.90 9.54 -23.92
N SER A 80 -5.53 9.05 -22.86
CA SER A 80 -5.53 9.66 -21.54
C SER A 80 -4.83 8.75 -20.54
N LYS A 81 -3.71 9.24 -19.98
CA LYS A 81 -2.86 8.47 -19.05
C LYS A 81 -2.07 9.38 -18.14
N CYS A 82 -1.58 8.78 -17.07
CA CYS A 82 -0.53 9.34 -16.23
C CYS A 82 0.64 8.36 -16.19
N GLU A 83 1.86 8.86 -16.21
CA GLU A 83 3.06 8.03 -16.17
C GLU A 83 4.20 8.80 -15.53
N GLY A 84 4.95 8.14 -14.64
CA GLY A 84 6.03 8.77 -13.90
C GLY A 84 6.95 7.79 -13.21
N ARG A 85 8.08 8.32 -12.76
CA ARG A 85 9.08 7.65 -11.91
C ARG A 85 9.35 8.47 -10.68
N GLY A 86 9.91 7.85 -9.67
CA GLY A 86 10.29 8.52 -8.44
C GLY A 86 10.89 7.57 -7.44
N THR A 87 10.79 7.95 -6.18
CA THR A 87 11.21 7.14 -5.05
C THR A 87 10.06 6.94 -4.08
N ALA A 88 10.12 5.87 -3.31
CA ALA A 88 9.19 5.60 -2.23
C ALA A 88 9.94 5.13 -0.99
N THR A 89 9.49 5.59 0.18
CA THR A 89 9.90 5.09 1.50
C THR A 89 8.72 4.39 2.13
N VAL A 90 8.94 3.19 2.67
CA VAL A 90 7.88 2.35 3.28
C VAL A 90 8.09 2.31 4.79
N GLU A 91 7.03 2.64 5.54
CA GLU A 91 7.00 2.59 7.00
C GLU A 91 5.69 1.92 7.45
N GLY A 92 5.76 0.63 7.75
CA GLY A 92 4.57 -0.19 7.99
C GLY A 92 3.64 -0.20 6.76
N ASP A 93 2.39 0.19 6.92
CA ASP A 93 1.41 0.29 5.83
C ASP A 93 1.49 1.61 5.01
N LYS A 94 2.35 2.55 5.42
CA LYS A 94 2.50 3.86 4.77
C LYS A 94 3.60 3.83 3.73
N VAL A 95 3.31 4.38 2.57
CA VAL A 95 4.24 4.53 1.45
C VAL A 95 4.33 6.01 1.08
N SER A 96 5.44 6.64 1.45
CA SER A 96 5.73 8.03 1.09
C SER A 96 6.32 8.09 -0.31
N VAL A 97 5.60 8.66 -1.26
CA VAL A 97 5.99 8.74 -2.68
C VAL A 97 6.48 10.14 -3.04
N VAL A 98 7.61 10.21 -3.73
CA VAL A 98 8.16 11.44 -4.31
C VAL A 98 8.44 11.19 -5.80
N LEU A 99 7.68 11.84 -6.68
CA LEU A 99 7.90 11.71 -8.13
C LEU A 99 9.01 12.63 -8.61
N SER A 100 9.83 12.13 -9.53
CA SER A 100 11.01 12.80 -10.07
C SER A 100 10.71 13.46 -11.42
N GLY A 101 11.21 14.67 -11.63
CA GLY A 101 11.20 15.34 -12.93
C GLY A 101 10.32 16.58 -12.97
N LYS A 102 9.04 16.45 -13.25
CA LYS A 102 8.14 17.59 -13.49
C LYS A 102 7.26 17.85 -12.26
N GLY A 103 7.33 19.08 -11.75
CA GLY A 103 6.48 19.51 -10.63
C GLY A 103 6.95 18.98 -9.26
N ASP A 104 6.38 19.52 -8.19
CA ASP A 104 6.55 19.01 -6.83
C ASP A 104 5.40 18.06 -6.50
N CYS A 105 5.58 16.78 -6.82
CA CYS A 105 4.57 15.75 -6.61
C CYS A 105 5.03 14.80 -5.49
N LYS A 106 4.44 14.98 -4.32
CA LYS A 106 4.67 14.15 -3.14
C LYS A 106 3.33 13.80 -2.51
N PHE A 107 3.14 12.55 -2.16
CA PHE A 107 1.92 12.07 -1.51
C PHE A 107 2.17 10.83 -0.69
N GLU A 108 1.25 10.51 0.21
CA GLU A 108 1.24 9.27 0.99
C GLU A 108 0.26 8.28 0.38
N ALA A 109 0.72 7.09 0.07
CA ALA A 109 -0.08 5.94 -0.33
C ALA A 109 -0.18 4.93 0.82
N ARG A 110 -1.02 3.91 0.67
CA ARG A 110 -1.15 2.80 1.61
C ARG A 110 -0.87 1.48 0.91
N TYR A 111 -0.14 0.59 1.59
CA TYR A 111 0.16 -0.76 1.12
C TYR A 111 -0.09 -1.77 2.23
N ASP A 112 -0.92 -2.77 1.97
CA ASP A 112 -1.31 -3.79 2.94
C ASP A 112 -0.62 -5.16 2.71
N GLY A 113 0.42 -5.20 1.88
CA GLY A 113 1.13 -6.42 1.48
C GLY A 113 0.60 -7.03 0.17
N ILE A 114 -0.56 -6.60 -0.29
CA ILE A 114 -1.20 -7.09 -1.52
C ILE A 114 -1.59 -5.94 -2.43
N GLU A 115 -2.21 -4.90 -1.89
CA GLU A 115 -2.75 -3.76 -2.64
C GLU A 115 -2.09 -2.44 -2.23
N LEU A 116 -1.53 -1.75 -3.21
CA LEU A 116 -1.06 -0.37 -3.08
C LEU A 116 -2.18 0.58 -3.52
N ARG A 117 -2.61 1.47 -2.62
CA ARG A 117 -3.68 2.45 -2.86
C ARG A 117 -3.14 3.86 -2.80
N PHE A 118 -3.32 4.60 -3.89
CA PHE A 118 -3.03 6.02 -3.93
C PHE A 118 -4.17 6.84 -3.31
N PRO A 119 -3.89 8.03 -2.74
CA PRO A 119 -4.91 8.84 -2.07
C PRO A 119 -5.96 9.36 -3.05
N GLY A 120 -7.17 9.59 -2.55
CA GLY A 120 -8.29 10.15 -3.34
C GLY A 120 -8.08 11.60 -3.77
N ALA A 121 -7.14 12.31 -3.14
CA ALA A 121 -6.71 13.66 -3.53
C ALA A 121 -5.19 13.68 -3.60
N ILE A 122 -4.65 14.13 -4.73
CA ILE A 122 -3.22 14.31 -4.97
C ILE A 122 -2.91 15.80 -5.13
N PRO A 123 -1.69 16.26 -4.78
CA PRO A 123 -1.28 17.65 -4.96
C PRO A 123 -1.32 18.10 -6.43
N ASP A 124 -1.58 19.41 -6.65
CA ASP A 124 -1.67 20.00 -8.00
C ASP A 124 -0.40 19.77 -8.83
N GLY A 125 0.79 19.75 -8.20
CA GLY A 125 2.07 19.47 -8.85
C GLY A 125 2.12 18.10 -9.55
N CYS A 126 1.29 17.16 -9.14
CA CYS A 126 1.19 15.83 -9.72
C CYS A 126 0.52 15.80 -11.10
N ALA A 127 -0.26 16.82 -11.46
CA ALA A 127 -0.93 16.92 -12.76
C ALA A 127 0.05 16.91 -13.95
N SER A 128 1.32 17.33 -13.72
CA SER A 128 2.35 17.37 -14.76
C SER A 128 2.78 15.98 -15.28
N TYR A 129 2.42 14.92 -14.57
CA TYR A 129 2.66 13.53 -14.97
C TYR A 129 1.53 12.92 -15.79
N CYS A 130 0.48 13.70 -16.05
CA CYS A 130 -0.73 13.26 -16.75
C CYS A 130 -0.94 14.01 -18.06
N THR A 131 -1.59 13.35 -19.01
CA THR A 131 -2.22 14.03 -20.16
C THR A 131 -3.39 14.89 -19.68
N PRO A 132 -3.84 15.88 -20.44
CA PRO A 132 -4.97 16.72 -20.06
C PRO A 132 -6.20 15.90 -19.66
N ARG A 133 -6.80 16.22 -18.51
CA ARG A 133 -7.98 15.55 -17.93
C ARG A 133 -7.76 14.14 -17.38
N ALA A 134 -6.54 13.59 -17.41
CA ALA A 134 -6.18 12.38 -16.69
C ALA A 134 -5.80 12.71 -15.24
N SER A 135 -6.01 11.73 -14.36
CA SER A 135 -5.57 11.76 -12.96
C SER A 135 -5.24 10.33 -12.52
N PHE A 136 -4.29 10.22 -11.61
CA PHE A 136 -4.00 8.96 -10.92
C PHE A 136 -4.44 8.96 -9.46
N SER A 137 -5.27 9.93 -9.05
CA SER A 137 -5.91 9.91 -7.72
C SER A 137 -6.81 8.68 -7.56
N ALA A 138 -6.82 8.11 -6.37
CA ALA A 138 -7.57 6.90 -6.02
C ALA A 138 -7.26 5.66 -6.89
N THR A 139 -6.13 5.64 -7.62
CA THR A 139 -5.70 4.43 -8.30
C THR A 139 -5.21 3.39 -7.28
N HIS A 140 -5.32 2.13 -7.65
CA HIS A 140 -4.85 1.01 -6.85
C HIS A 140 -4.15 -0.02 -7.74
N TYR A 141 -3.21 -0.74 -7.15
CA TYR A 141 -2.38 -1.70 -7.86
C TYR A 141 -2.19 -2.92 -6.98
N PHE A 142 -2.39 -4.11 -7.54
CA PHE A 142 -2.21 -5.38 -6.85
C PHE A 142 -0.85 -5.98 -7.14
N MET A 143 -0.15 -6.48 -6.14
CA MET A 143 1.09 -7.22 -6.31
C MET A 143 0.82 -8.47 -7.19
N ILE A 144 1.44 -8.50 -8.35
CA ILE A 144 1.33 -9.62 -9.29
C ILE A 144 2.54 -10.54 -9.19
N GLN A 145 3.70 -9.96 -9.00
CA GLN A 145 4.95 -10.70 -8.89
C GLN A 145 5.95 -9.94 -8.03
N PRO A 146 6.40 -10.52 -6.92
CA PRO A 146 7.40 -9.91 -6.06
C PRO A 146 8.80 -9.93 -6.67
N GLY A 147 9.67 -9.09 -6.13
CA GLY A 147 11.08 -9.01 -6.38
C GLY A 147 11.50 -8.06 -7.49
N ASP A 148 12.73 -7.62 -7.40
CA ASP A 148 13.37 -6.61 -8.26
C ASP A 148 13.36 -6.99 -9.74
N GLU A 149 13.59 -8.26 -10.07
CA GLU A 149 13.62 -8.72 -11.47
C GLU A 149 12.26 -8.51 -12.15
N ALA A 150 11.18 -8.81 -11.44
CA ALA A 150 9.82 -8.59 -11.92
C ALA A 150 9.52 -7.11 -12.10
N ALA A 151 9.96 -6.27 -11.14
CA ALA A 151 9.80 -4.82 -11.19
C ALA A 151 10.51 -4.22 -12.42
N ARG A 152 11.79 -4.55 -12.65
CA ARG A 152 12.59 -4.07 -13.79
C ARG A 152 12.02 -4.47 -15.16
N GLY A 153 11.26 -5.55 -15.21
CA GLY A 153 10.54 -6.01 -16.41
C GLY A 153 9.28 -5.20 -16.74
N THR A 154 8.87 -4.25 -15.89
CA THR A 154 7.63 -3.50 -16.07
C THR A 154 7.78 -2.41 -17.14
N LEU A 155 7.00 -2.53 -18.22
CA LEU A 155 7.01 -1.60 -19.34
C LEU A 155 5.88 -0.58 -19.23
N GLY A 156 6.21 0.69 -19.51
CA GLY A 156 5.26 1.78 -19.66
C GLY A 156 4.78 1.95 -21.10
N ARG A 157 4.23 3.12 -21.41
CA ARG A 157 3.82 3.53 -22.75
C ARG A 157 4.81 4.52 -23.38
N ASP A 158 5.15 5.59 -22.68
CA ASP A 158 6.13 6.59 -23.10
C ASP A 158 7.48 6.33 -22.43
N ILE A 159 7.47 5.81 -21.23
CA ILE A 159 8.65 5.36 -20.50
C ILE A 159 8.83 3.87 -20.81
N GLU A 160 9.88 3.52 -21.58
CA GLU A 160 10.10 2.13 -22.01
C GLU A 160 10.14 1.15 -20.84
N ARG A 161 10.87 1.50 -19.77
CA ARG A 161 10.87 0.74 -18.50
C ARG A 161 10.43 1.66 -17.37
N LEU A 162 9.40 1.30 -16.66
CA LEU A 162 8.90 2.10 -15.53
C LEU A 162 9.91 2.12 -14.38
N CYS A 163 10.47 0.98 -14.01
CA CYS A 163 11.55 0.89 -13.02
C CYS A 163 12.91 0.68 -13.69
N PRO A 164 14.00 1.33 -13.18
CA PRO A 164 15.36 1.21 -13.70
C PRO A 164 16.01 -0.16 -13.47
#